data_402aafb8715ba752eff39747cc5350e5
#
_entry.id   402aafb8715ba752eff39747cc5350e5
#
_cell.length_a   1.000
_cell.length_b   1.000
_cell.length_c   1.000
_cell.angle_alpha   90.00
_cell.angle_beta   90.00
_cell.angle_gamma   90.00
#
_symmetry.space_group_name_H-M   'P 1'
#
loop_
_entity.id
_entity.type
_entity.pdbx_description
1 polymer ?
#
loop_
_entity_poly.entity_id
_entity_poly.type
_entity_poly.pdbx_seq_one_letter_code
_entity_poly.pdbx_strand_id
1 'polypeptide(L)'
;MTAPLPSPVPSPRSGRGSVTVRRDAGLYGYERALRRAGLEPIAGVDEAGRGACAGPLVAGAVVLPAGKAGIVPGLADSKLLTEAARERVYAQVVRRALAWSVVVIESEECDRLGMHVANVEALRRAVARLSTRPSYVLTDGFPVDGLGVPGLAVWKGDRVAACIAAASVLAKVTRDRIMTGLHDEYPAYDFRTHKGYITDEHAALLTRHGPCPEHRMRFVNVRRAAGLEPEPDVHNDLVEESR
;
A
#
# COMPACT_ATOMS: atom_id res chain seq x y z
N MET A 1 -10.37 -36.08 -25.71
CA MET A 1 -11.33 -34.95 -25.81
C MET A 1 -10.67 -33.75 -25.15
N THR A 2 -10.08 -32.85 -25.93
CA THR A 2 -9.43 -31.63 -25.49
C THR A 2 -10.48 -30.53 -25.35
N ALA A 3 -10.58 -29.93 -24.16
CA ALA A 3 -11.47 -28.80 -23.90
C ALA A 3 -11.09 -27.60 -24.80
N PRO A 4 -12.06 -26.85 -25.33
CA PRO A 4 -11.78 -25.69 -26.14
C PRO A 4 -11.13 -24.58 -25.31
N LEU A 5 -10.13 -23.93 -25.88
CA LEU A 5 -9.46 -22.74 -25.30
C LEU A 5 -10.49 -21.61 -25.09
N PRO A 6 -10.41 -20.87 -23.98
CA PRO A 6 -11.28 -19.72 -23.75
C PRO A 6 -11.06 -18.66 -24.83
N SER A 7 -12.16 -18.09 -25.31
CA SER A 7 -12.16 -17.02 -26.33
C SER A 7 -11.31 -15.82 -25.86
N PRO A 8 -10.59 -15.16 -26.78
CA PRO A 8 -9.78 -13.99 -26.44
C PRO A 8 -10.68 -12.87 -25.89
N VAL A 9 -10.25 -12.30 -24.79
CA VAL A 9 -10.86 -11.11 -24.18
C VAL A 9 -10.83 -10.00 -25.25
N PRO A 10 -11.96 -9.33 -25.55
CA PRO A 10 -11.97 -8.25 -26.54
C PRO A 10 -11.01 -7.15 -26.08
N SER A 11 -10.09 -6.77 -26.96
CA SER A 11 -9.21 -5.61 -26.77
C SER A 11 -10.07 -4.37 -26.54
N PRO A 12 -9.69 -3.48 -25.59
CA PRO A 12 -10.42 -2.24 -25.36
C PRO A 12 -10.45 -1.45 -26.68
N ARG A 13 -11.66 -1.11 -27.12
CA ARG A 13 -11.87 -0.26 -28.30
C ARG A 13 -11.05 1.01 -28.12
N SER A 14 -10.21 1.33 -29.09
CA SER A 14 -9.36 2.52 -29.16
C SER A 14 -10.18 3.81 -29.38
N GLY A 15 -11.13 4.07 -28.53
CA GLY A 15 -11.77 5.38 -28.38
C GLY A 15 -11.01 6.10 -27.26
N ARG A 16 -10.06 6.96 -27.62
CA ARG A 16 -9.33 7.83 -26.67
C ARG A 16 -10.28 8.90 -26.12
N GLY A 17 -11.21 8.50 -25.28
CA GLY A 17 -11.94 9.43 -24.43
C GLY A 17 -11.03 9.78 -23.24
N SER A 18 -10.55 11.02 -23.16
CA SER A 18 -9.84 11.48 -21.97
C SER A 18 -10.80 11.47 -20.79
N VAL A 19 -10.44 10.75 -19.72
CA VAL A 19 -11.20 10.78 -18.47
C VAL A 19 -10.75 12.00 -17.68
N THR A 20 -11.63 12.99 -17.54
CA THR A 20 -11.34 14.21 -16.80
C THR A 20 -11.91 14.12 -15.38
N VAL A 21 -11.06 14.34 -14.38
CA VAL A 21 -11.46 14.48 -12.97
C VAL A 21 -11.30 15.94 -12.57
N ARG A 22 -12.38 16.59 -12.13
CA ARG A 22 -12.34 17.98 -11.67
C ARG A 22 -11.66 18.05 -10.30
N ARG A 23 -10.93 19.14 -10.03
CA ARG A 23 -10.22 19.35 -8.75
C ARG A 23 -11.17 19.35 -7.52
N ASP A 24 -12.39 19.80 -7.71
CA ASP A 24 -13.46 19.87 -6.71
C ASP A 24 -14.35 18.62 -6.66
N ALA A 25 -13.97 17.55 -7.35
CA ALA A 25 -14.81 16.35 -7.45
C ALA A 25 -14.96 15.58 -6.13
N GLY A 26 -14.19 15.92 -5.09
CA GLY A 26 -14.15 15.22 -3.81
C GLY A 26 -13.57 13.81 -3.90
N LEU A 27 -13.46 13.14 -2.77
CA LEU A 27 -12.76 11.86 -2.59
C LEU A 27 -13.21 10.75 -3.55
N TYR A 28 -14.45 10.74 -4.00
CA TYR A 28 -15.01 9.75 -4.94
C TYR A 28 -14.96 10.18 -6.41
N GLY A 29 -14.20 11.22 -6.74
CA GLY A 29 -14.17 11.82 -8.07
C GLY A 29 -13.61 10.90 -9.13
N TYR A 30 -12.51 10.21 -8.83
CA TYR A 30 -11.84 9.28 -9.73
C TYR A 30 -12.74 8.09 -10.07
N GLU A 31 -13.33 7.45 -9.07
CA GLU A 31 -14.21 6.31 -9.29
C GLU A 31 -15.44 6.69 -10.12
N ARG A 32 -16.06 7.86 -9.86
CA ARG A 32 -17.18 8.31 -10.68
C ARG A 32 -16.80 8.58 -12.12
N ALA A 33 -15.60 9.13 -12.37
CA ALA A 33 -15.13 9.42 -13.72
C ALA A 33 -14.81 8.14 -14.49
N LEU A 34 -14.10 7.20 -13.87
CA LEU A 34 -13.75 5.90 -14.46
C LEU A 34 -15.01 5.06 -14.75
N ARG A 35 -15.99 5.04 -13.84
CA ARG A 35 -17.27 4.36 -14.05
C ARG A 35 -18.04 4.90 -15.23
N ARG A 36 -18.10 6.23 -15.40
CA ARG A 36 -18.73 6.84 -16.59
C ARG A 36 -18.02 6.44 -17.88
N ALA A 37 -16.74 6.11 -17.84
CA ALA A 37 -15.99 5.59 -18.96
C ALA A 37 -16.13 4.05 -19.14
N GLY A 38 -16.97 3.39 -18.35
CA GLY A 38 -17.21 1.95 -18.42
C GLY A 38 -16.13 1.09 -17.76
N LEU A 39 -15.27 1.69 -16.95
CA LEU A 39 -14.21 0.99 -16.23
C LEU A 39 -14.69 0.59 -14.82
N GLU A 40 -15.21 -0.62 -14.69
CA GLU A 40 -15.64 -1.23 -13.43
C GLU A 40 -15.33 -2.74 -13.42
N PRO A 41 -15.04 -3.35 -12.27
CA PRO A 41 -14.78 -2.79 -10.94
C PRO A 41 -13.44 -2.02 -10.88
N ILE A 42 -13.34 -1.01 -10.01
CA ILE A 42 -12.12 -0.22 -9.81
C ILE A 42 -11.54 -0.58 -8.45
N ALA A 43 -10.26 -0.97 -8.43
CA ALA A 43 -9.52 -1.17 -7.19
C ALA A 43 -8.62 0.02 -6.88
N GLY A 44 -8.46 0.35 -5.61
CA GLY A 44 -7.40 1.19 -5.10
C GLY A 44 -6.41 0.37 -4.31
N VAL A 45 -5.13 0.73 -4.37
CA VAL A 45 -4.06 0.08 -3.60
C VAL A 45 -3.16 1.11 -2.94
N ASP A 46 -2.71 0.80 -1.74
CA ASP A 46 -1.77 1.61 -0.96
C ASP A 46 -0.99 0.73 0.01
N GLU A 47 0.13 1.25 0.55
CA GLU A 47 0.98 0.55 1.50
C GLU A 47 1.18 1.33 2.81
N ALA A 48 1.60 0.61 3.85
CA ALA A 48 2.05 1.15 5.12
C ALA A 48 3.37 0.50 5.56
N GLY A 49 4.28 1.33 6.09
CA GLY A 49 5.54 0.86 6.63
C GLY A 49 6.72 0.82 5.66
N ARG A 50 6.61 1.39 4.45
CA ARG A 50 7.72 1.48 3.50
C ARG A 50 8.93 2.22 4.07
N GLY A 51 8.73 3.35 4.76
CA GLY A 51 9.80 4.14 5.37
C GLY A 51 10.16 3.75 6.80
N ALA A 52 9.63 2.65 7.33
CA ALA A 52 9.97 2.17 8.66
C ALA A 52 11.21 1.27 8.62
N CYS A 53 12.11 1.41 9.59
CA CYS A 53 13.31 0.58 9.70
C CYS A 53 13.09 -0.72 10.49
N ALA A 54 11.88 -0.93 11.02
CA ALA A 54 11.49 -2.18 11.70
C ALA A 54 10.03 -2.56 11.39
N GLY A 55 9.73 -3.86 11.49
CA GLY A 55 8.44 -4.45 11.25
C GLY A 55 8.10 -4.62 9.76
N PRO A 56 6.95 -5.26 9.45
CA PRO A 56 6.58 -5.61 8.10
C PRO A 56 6.19 -4.40 7.24
N LEU A 57 6.24 -4.61 5.92
CA LEU A 57 5.55 -3.79 4.93
C LEU A 57 4.16 -4.39 4.71
N VAL A 58 3.12 -3.56 4.78
CA VAL A 58 1.74 -4.03 4.59
C VAL A 58 1.09 -3.28 3.44
N ALA A 59 0.53 -4.01 2.48
CA ALA A 59 -0.24 -3.44 1.38
C ALA A 59 -1.72 -3.81 1.49
N GLY A 60 -2.59 -2.86 1.18
CA GLY A 60 -4.03 -3.04 1.08
C GLY A 60 -4.53 -2.88 -0.35
N ALA A 61 -5.58 -3.61 -0.71
CA ALA A 61 -6.33 -3.39 -1.94
C ALA A 61 -7.83 -3.38 -1.64
N VAL A 62 -8.59 -2.45 -2.24
CA VAL A 62 -10.03 -2.29 -1.98
C VAL A 62 -10.79 -1.99 -3.25
N VAL A 63 -11.90 -2.69 -3.45
CA VAL A 63 -12.93 -2.39 -4.45
C VAL A 63 -14.19 -1.90 -3.73
N LEU A 64 -14.57 -0.65 -3.91
CA LEU A 64 -15.79 -0.09 -3.33
C LEU A 64 -16.97 -0.21 -4.30
N PRO A 65 -18.20 -0.52 -3.83
CA PRO A 65 -19.38 -0.52 -4.67
C PRO A 65 -19.69 0.88 -5.22
N ALA A 66 -20.51 0.91 -6.27
CA ALA A 66 -20.99 2.17 -6.85
C ALA A 66 -22.03 2.85 -5.96
N GLY A 67 -22.18 4.16 -6.14
CA GLY A 67 -23.24 4.94 -5.53
C GLY A 67 -23.17 5.02 -4.00
N LYS A 68 -24.33 5.13 -3.36
CA LYS A 68 -24.44 5.32 -1.90
C LYS A 68 -23.86 4.14 -1.09
N ALA A 69 -23.94 2.93 -1.60
CA ALA A 69 -23.41 1.73 -0.94
C ALA A 69 -21.88 1.80 -0.73
N GLY A 70 -21.17 2.42 -1.68
CA GLY A 70 -19.70 2.57 -1.61
C GLY A 70 -19.22 3.76 -0.78
N ILE A 71 -20.13 4.60 -0.27
CA ILE A 71 -19.74 5.72 0.60
C ILE A 71 -19.38 5.16 1.98
N VAL A 72 -18.12 5.33 2.38
CA VAL A 72 -17.61 4.95 3.69
C VAL A 72 -17.61 6.18 4.60
N PRO A 73 -18.44 6.22 5.65
CA PRO A 73 -18.49 7.35 6.58
C PRO A 73 -17.14 7.58 7.27
N GLY A 74 -16.67 8.84 7.25
CA GLY A 74 -15.42 9.24 7.89
C GLY A 74 -14.15 8.83 7.12
N LEU A 75 -14.27 8.29 5.90
CA LEU A 75 -13.10 7.93 5.07
C LEU A 75 -12.31 9.19 4.70
N ALA A 76 -11.03 9.15 4.99
CA ALA A 76 -10.05 10.16 4.63
C ALA A 76 -8.65 9.51 4.59
N ASP A 77 -7.62 10.26 4.19
CA ASP A 77 -6.22 9.89 4.34
C ASP A 77 -5.95 9.35 5.76
N SER A 78 -5.41 8.14 5.85
CA SER A 78 -5.22 7.41 7.11
C SER A 78 -4.35 8.18 8.12
N LYS A 79 -3.45 9.04 7.62
CA LYS A 79 -2.56 9.88 8.44
C LYS A 79 -3.27 11.07 9.10
N LEU A 80 -4.42 11.48 8.53
CA LEU A 80 -5.26 12.56 9.08
C LEU A 80 -6.26 12.06 10.13
N LEU A 81 -6.45 10.75 10.25
CA LEU A 81 -7.37 10.14 11.20
C LEU A 81 -6.66 9.82 12.52
N THR A 82 -7.35 10.02 13.63
CA THR A 82 -6.94 9.45 14.92
C THR A 82 -6.99 7.92 14.86
N GLU A 83 -6.27 7.23 15.75
CA GLU A 83 -6.28 5.77 15.81
C GLU A 83 -7.71 5.21 15.95
N ALA A 84 -8.49 5.75 16.89
CA ALA A 84 -9.88 5.33 17.07
C ALA A 84 -10.77 5.60 15.84
N ALA A 85 -10.51 6.69 15.08
CA ALA A 85 -11.21 6.96 13.83
C ALA A 85 -10.81 5.98 12.74
N ARG A 86 -9.51 5.65 12.60
CA ARG A 86 -9.02 4.64 11.66
C ARG A 86 -9.65 3.28 11.91
N GLU A 87 -9.74 2.83 13.16
CA GLU A 87 -10.37 1.57 13.52
C GLU A 87 -11.85 1.52 13.13
N ARG A 88 -12.60 2.60 13.37
CA ARG A 88 -14.00 2.70 12.92
C ARG A 88 -14.13 2.65 11.40
N VAL A 89 -13.25 3.37 10.67
CA VAL A 89 -13.24 3.39 9.20
C VAL A 89 -12.82 2.04 8.65
N TYR A 90 -11.82 1.37 9.24
CA TYR A 90 -11.42 0.00 8.89
C TYR A 90 -12.62 -0.96 8.91
N ALA A 91 -13.37 -0.97 10.01
CA ALA A 91 -14.56 -1.82 10.15
C ALA A 91 -15.65 -1.47 9.09
N GLN A 92 -15.79 -0.19 8.73
CA GLN A 92 -16.71 0.23 7.66
C GLN A 92 -16.24 -0.23 6.28
N VAL A 93 -14.94 -0.13 5.97
CA VAL A 93 -14.36 -0.60 4.71
C VAL A 93 -14.58 -2.10 4.56
N VAL A 94 -14.18 -2.90 5.56
CA VAL A 94 -14.34 -4.36 5.55
C VAL A 94 -15.80 -4.78 5.31
N ARG A 95 -16.75 -4.09 5.93
CA ARG A 95 -18.18 -4.39 5.80
C ARG A 95 -18.77 -3.97 4.45
N ARG A 96 -18.27 -2.88 3.83
CA ARG A 96 -18.89 -2.26 2.65
C ARG A 96 -18.22 -2.60 1.34
N ALA A 97 -16.93 -2.94 1.36
CA ALA A 97 -16.21 -3.26 0.14
C ALA A 97 -16.81 -4.46 -0.60
N LEU A 98 -16.81 -4.43 -1.92
CA LEU A 98 -17.13 -5.59 -2.77
C LEU A 98 -16.04 -6.64 -2.66
N ALA A 99 -14.80 -6.20 -2.58
CA ALA A 99 -13.63 -7.03 -2.34
C ALA A 99 -12.56 -6.20 -1.64
N TRP A 100 -11.79 -6.84 -0.79
CA TRP A 100 -10.61 -6.26 -0.17
C TRP A 100 -9.58 -7.35 0.13
N SER A 101 -8.36 -6.95 0.23
CA SER A 101 -7.26 -7.82 0.63
C SER A 101 -6.19 -7.04 1.38
N VAL A 102 -5.43 -7.76 2.19
CA VAL A 102 -4.22 -7.26 2.84
C VAL A 102 -3.11 -8.27 2.63
N VAL A 103 -1.91 -7.78 2.33
CA VAL A 103 -0.68 -8.55 2.18
C VAL A 103 0.34 -8.01 3.15
N VAL A 104 1.00 -8.90 3.85
CA VAL A 104 2.12 -8.61 4.76
C VAL A 104 3.38 -9.16 4.10
N ILE A 105 4.43 -8.33 4.02
CA ILE A 105 5.78 -8.71 3.64
C ILE A 105 6.65 -8.51 4.88
N GLU A 106 7.16 -9.59 5.40
CA GLU A 106 7.95 -9.58 6.63
C GLU A 106 9.30 -8.85 6.46
N SER A 107 9.88 -8.43 7.57
CA SER A 107 11.13 -7.66 7.59
C SER A 107 12.25 -8.35 6.84
N GLU A 108 12.41 -9.67 7.01
CA GLU A 108 13.40 -10.49 6.29
C GLU A 108 13.16 -10.49 4.77
N GLU A 109 11.91 -10.62 4.32
CA GLU A 109 11.58 -10.57 2.89
C GLU A 109 11.82 -9.16 2.32
N CYS A 110 11.55 -8.11 3.09
CA CYS A 110 11.87 -6.73 2.71
C CYS A 110 13.38 -6.55 2.48
N ASP A 111 14.21 -7.11 3.36
CA ASP A 111 15.67 -7.06 3.22
C ASP A 111 16.14 -7.88 2.02
N ARG A 112 15.60 -9.08 1.85
CA ARG A 112 15.98 -9.94 0.72
C ARG A 112 15.68 -9.32 -0.64
N LEU A 113 14.51 -8.71 -0.79
CA LEU A 113 14.04 -8.12 -2.06
C LEU A 113 14.55 -6.69 -2.29
N GLY A 114 14.81 -5.95 -1.22
CA GLY A 114 14.96 -4.50 -1.23
C GLY A 114 13.59 -3.79 -1.25
N MET A 115 13.54 -2.60 -0.62
CA MET A 115 12.27 -1.92 -0.34
C MET A 115 11.42 -1.58 -1.56
N HIS A 116 12.05 -1.23 -2.69
CA HIS A 116 11.31 -0.91 -3.91
C HIS A 116 10.60 -2.15 -4.47
N VAL A 117 11.33 -3.24 -4.62
CA VAL A 117 10.79 -4.50 -5.15
C VAL A 117 9.76 -5.08 -4.19
N ALA A 118 10.04 -5.10 -2.88
CA ALA A 118 9.10 -5.55 -1.86
C ALA A 118 7.78 -4.78 -1.93
N ASN A 119 7.84 -3.44 -2.12
CA ASN A 119 6.65 -2.61 -2.23
C ASN A 119 5.82 -2.92 -3.48
N VAL A 120 6.46 -3.00 -4.64
CA VAL A 120 5.79 -3.37 -5.90
C VAL A 120 5.14 -4.75 -5.78
N GLU A 121 5.85 -5.73 -5.23
CA GLU A 121 5.32 -7.09 -5.02
C GLU A 121 4.17 -7.11 -4.01
N ALA A 122 4.24 -6.35 -2.91
CA ALA A 122 3.15 -6.25 -1.97
C ALA A 122 1.85 -5.75 -2.63
N LEU A 123 1.95 -4.68 -3.43
CA LEU A 123 0.81 -4.11 -4.16
C LEU A 123 0.26 -5.08 -5.22
N ARG A 124 1.12 -5.75 -5.99
CA ARG A 124 0.72 -6.79 -6.96
C ARG A 124 -0.01 -7.94 -6.28
N ARG A 125 0.56 -8.47 -5.19
CA ARG A 125 -0.05 -9.57 -4.41
C ARG A 125 -1.38 -9.15 -3.80
N ALA A 126 -1.50 -7.89 -3.34
CA ALA A 126 -2.76 -7.37 -2.81
C ALA A 126 -3.85 -7.33 -3.89
N VAL A 127 -3.55 -6.85 -5.11
CA VAL A 127 -4.51 -6.89 -6.23
C VAL A 127 -4.86 -8.32 -6.62
N ALA A 128 -3.88 -9.21 -6.72
CA ALA A 128 -4.09 -10.60 -7.10
C ALA A 128 -4.94 -11.40 -6.10
N ARG A 129 -4.95 -11.01 -4.81
CA ARG A 129 -5.75 -11.63 -3.75
C ARG A 129 -7.18 -11.13 -3.66
N LEU A 130 -7.57 -10.11 -4.43
CA LEU A 130 -8.96 -9.66 -4.47
C LEU A 130 -9.88 -10.76 -4.98
N SER A 131 -10.99 -11.01 -4.27
CA SER A 131 -12.02 -11.96 -4.69
C SER A 131 -12.79 -11.52 -5.94
N THR A 132 -12.72 -10.23 -6.28
CA THR A 132 -13.28 -9.64 -7.49
C THR A 132 -12.16 -9.07 -8.33
N ARG A 133 -11.96 -9.57 -9.56
CA ARG A 133 -10.95 -9.05 -10.49
C ARG A 133 -11.32 -7.64 -10.90
N PRO A 134 -10.47 -6.62 -10.64
CA PRO A 134 -10.73 -5.26 -11.10
C PRO A 134 -10.54 -5.15 -12.62
N SER A 135 -11.24 -4.22 -13.25
CA SER A 135 -10.97 -3.81 -14.63
C SER A 135 -9.95 -2.68 -14.71
N TYR A 136 -9.75 -1.96 -13.60
CA TYR A 136 -8.83 -0.84 -13.50
C TYR A 136 -8.29 -0.69 -12.07
N VAL A 137 -7.01 -0.30 -11.92
CA VAL A 137 -6.36 -0.11 -10.61
C VAL A 137 -5.86 1.31 -10.47
N LEU A 138 -6.13 1.94 -9.34
CA LEU A 138 -5.53 3.20 -8.91
C LEU A 138 -4.46 2.91 -7.85
N THR A 139 -3.25 3.44 -8.05
CA THR A 139 -2.13 3.29 -7.10
C THR A 139 -1.78 4.63 -6.48
N ASP A 140 -1.33 4.66 -5.22
CA ASP A 140 -0.83 5.89 -4.61
C ASP A 140 0.57 6.22 -5.11
N GLY A 141 0.75 7.43 -5.61
CA GLY A 141 2.02 8.11 -5.87
C GLY A 141 2.82 7.64 -7.08
N PHE A 142 2.88 6.34 -7.41
CA PHE A 142 3.74 5.82 -8.48
C PHE A 142 3.07 4.69 -9.28
N PRO A 143 3.47 4.50 -10.56
CA PRO A 143 2.96 3.41 -11.39
C PRO A 143 3.48 2.06 -10.89
N VAL A 144 2.62 1.05 -10.95
CA VAL A 144 2.96 -0.34 -10.61
C VAL A 144 2.74 -1.20 -11.85
N ASP A 145 3.84 -1.71 -12.39
CA ASP A 145 3.79 -2.63 -13.53
C ASP A 145 3.39 -4.04 -13.09
N GLY A 146 2.85 -4.83 -14.01
CA GLY A 146 2.52 -6.24 -13.76
C GLY A 146 1.25 -6.47 -12.92
N LEU A 147 0.36 -5.49 -12.83
CA LEU A 147 -0.96 -5.64 -12.17
C LEU A 147 -1.92 -6.56 -12.94
N GLY A 148 -1.61 -6.92 -14.20
CA GLY A 148 -2.47 -7.74 -15.05
C GLY A 148 -3.73 -7.05 -15.55
N VAL A 149 -3.91 -5.78 -15.26
CA VAL A 149 -4.98 -4.89 -15.70
C VAL A 149 -4.46 -3.46 -15.85
N PRO A 150 -5.11 -2.58 -16.63
CA PRO A 150 -4.71 -1.18 -16.73
C PRO A 150 -4.75 -0.48 -15.37
N GLY A 151 -3.82 0.44 -15.14
CA GLY A 151 -3.74 1.21 -13.90
C GLY A 151 -3.31 2.65 -14.12
N LEU A 152 -3.51 3.46 -13.09
CA LEU A 152 -3.12 4.86 -13.04
C LEU A 152 -2.52 5.18 -11.67
N ALA A 153 -1.31 5.73 -11.68
CA ALA A 153 -0.73 6.35 -10.50
C ALA A 153 -1.39 7.70 -10.22
N VAL A 154 -1.85 7.87 -9.00
CA VAL A 154 -2.53 9.10 -8.56
C VAL A 154 -1.68 9.75 -7.48
N TRP A 155 -1.16 10.94 -7.75
CA TRP A 155 -0.40 11.70 -6.76
C TRP A 155 -1.24 12.04 -5.54
N LYS A 156 -0.80 11.64 -4.35
CA LYS A 156 -1.57 11.73 -3.08
C LYS A 156 -2.96 11.11 -3.26
N GLY A 157 -2.99 9.91 -3.83
CA GLY A 157 -4.21 9.20 -4.16
C GLY A 157 -5.09 8.92 -2.94
N ASP A 158 -4.48 8.70 -1.79
CA ASP A 158 -5.13 8.56 -0.47
C ASP A 158 -6.00 9.78 -0.06
N ARG A 159 -5.79 10.94 -0.70
CA ARG A 159 -6.57 12.17 -0.47
C ARG A 159 -7.65 12.46 -1.51
N VAL A 160 -7.57 11.82 -2.67
CA VAL A 160 -8.39 12.19 -3.83
C VAL A 160 -9.14 11.01 -4.47
N ALA A 161 -8.83 9.78 -4.09
CA ALA A 161 -9.50 8.55 -4.55
C ALA A 161 -9.93 7.68 -3.36
N ALA A 162 -11.22 7.41 -3.25
CA ALA A 162 -11.80 6.72 -2.10
C ALA A 162 -11.31 5.28 -1.96
N CYS A 163 -11.12 4.55 -3.05
CA CYS A 163 -10.59 3.18 -3.02
C CYS A 163 -9.14 3.14 -2.54
N ILE A 164 -8.30 4.15 -2.89
CA ILE A 164 -6.93 4.27 -2.37
C ILE A 164 -6.97 4.62 -0.87
N ALA A 165 -7.78 5.61 -0.47
CA ALA A 165 -7.93 5.97 0.94
C ALA A 165 -8.39 4.78 1.79
N ALA A 166 -9.30 3.96 1.26
CA ALA A 166 -9.76 2.75 1.94
C ALA A 166 -8.64 1.70 2.06
N ALA A 167 -7.83 1.51 1.00
CA ALA A 167 -6.66 0.63 1.01
C ALA A 167 -5.61 1.10 2.03
N SER A 168 -5.34 2.41 2.08
CA SER A 168 -4.47 3.06 3.05
C SER A 168 -4.88 2.76 4.50
N VAL A 169 -6.17 2.89 4.80
CA VAL A 169 -6.70 2.56 6.14
C VAL A 169 -6.50 1.08 6.45
N LEU A 170 -6.79 0.17 5.51
CA LEU A 170 -6.58 -1.27 5.74
C LEU A 170 -5.11 -1.60 6.00
N ALA A 171 -4.20 -1.07 5.19
CA ALA A 171 -2.77 -1.30 5.34
C ALA A 171 -2.26 -0.73 6.68
N LYS A 172 -2.63 0.52 6.99
CA LYS A 172 -2.17 1.21 8.21
C LYS A 172 -2.67 0.56 9.49
N VAL A 173 -3.96 0.26 9.58
CA VAL A 173 -4.53 -0.38 10.78
C VAL A 173 -3.96 -1.77 10.99
N THR A 174 -3.87 -2.57 9.93
CA THR A 174 -3.28 -3.91 10.03
C THR A 174 -1.83 -3.84 10.52
N ARG A 175 -1.04 -2.95 9.93
CA ARG A 175 0.36 -2.79 10.33
C ARG A 175 0.49 -2.30 11.77
N ASP A 176 -0.29 -1.32 12.18
CA ASP A 176 -0.23 -0.78 13.56
C ASP A 176 -0.57 -1.83 14.60
N ARG A 177 -1.52 -2.73 14.30
CA ARG A 177 -1.86 -3.89 15.15
C ARG A 177 -0.69 -4.86 15.25
N ILE A 178 -0.03 -5.18 14.13
CA ILE A 178 1.17 -6.04 14.13
C ILE A 178 2.27 -5.41 14.97
N MET A 179 2.56 -4.12 14.78
CA MET A 179 3.59 -3.43 15.55
C MET A 179 3.27 -3.35 17.05
N THR A 180 1.99 -3.31 17.40
CA THR A 180 1.56 -3.38 18.81
C THR A 180 1.80 -4.78 19.39
N GLY A 181 1.55 -5.84 18.63
CA GLY A 181 1.90 -7.21 19.04
C GLY A 181 3.40 -7.42 19.18
N LEU A 182 4.19 -6.91 18.22
CA LEU A 182 5.65 -6.98 18.28
C LEU A 182 6.25 -6.23 19.49
N HIS A 183 5.56 -5.21 20.02
CA HIS A 183 5.99 -4.57 21.26
C HIS A 183 5.94 -5.53 22.45
N ASP A 184 4.96 -6.42 22.49
CA ASP A 184 4.84 -7.39 23.59
C ASP A 184 5.94 -8.48 23.50
N GLU A 185 6.41 -8.79 22.30
CA GLU A 185 7.52 -9.72 22.03
C GLU A 185 8.90 -9.05 22.22
N TYR A 186 9.03 -7.79 21.81
CA TYR A 186 10.27 -7.01 21.87
C TYR A 186 10.08 -5.70 22.68
N PRO A 187 9.77 -5.75 23.97
CA PRO A 187 9.39 -4.57 24.76
C PRO A 187 10.51 -3.51 24.87
N ALA A 188 11.76 -3.92 24.66
CA ALA A 188 12.92 -3.03 24.73
C ALA A 188 12.92 -1.93 23.65
N TYR A 189 12.16 -2.09 22.55
CA TYR A 189 12.17 -1.16 21.41
C TYR A 189 10.96 -0.23 21.35
N ASP A 190 9.96 -0.41 22.20
CA ASP A 190 8.72 0.40 22.22
C ASP A 190 8.02 0.53 20.84
N PHE A 191 7.92 -0.57 20.10
CA PHE A 191 7.24 -0.61 18.80
C PHE A 191 5.78 -0.16 18.84
N ARG A 192 5.15 -0.18 20.01
CA ARG A 192 3.78 0.31 20.20
C ARG A 192 3.68 1.81 19.97
N THR A 193 4.70 2.60 20.31
CA THR A 193 4.69 4.05 20.18
C THR A 193 5.03 4.48 18.77
N HIS A 194 6.25 4.21 18.32
CA HIS A 194 6.76 4.72 17.05
C HIS A 194 6.50 3.82 15.83
N LYS A 195 5.88 2.65 16.04
CA LYS A 195 5.49 1.71 14.97
C LYS A 195 6.65 1.32 14.02
N GLY A 196 7.89 1.29 14.53
CA GLY A 196 9.10 0.95 13.76
C GLY A 196 9.63 2.07 12.85
N TYR A 197 9.02 3.26 12.86
CA TYR A 197 9.55 4.41 12.13
C TYR A 197 10.80 4.98 12.81
N ILE A 198 11.61 5.68 12.01
CA ILE A 198 12.85 6.32 12.50
C ILE A 198 12.45 7.58 13.26
N THR A 199 12.50 7.48 14.60
CA THR A 199 12.34 8.59 15.54
C THR A 199 13.59 8.65 16.43
N ASP A 200 13.81 9.76 17.10
CA ASP A 200 14.95 9.91 18.04
C ASP A 200 14.90 8.85 19.14
N GLU A 201 13.70 8.54 19.64
CA GLU A 201 13.47 7.50 20.64
C GLU A 201 13.83 6.11 20.09
N HIS A 202 13.34 5.74 18.90
CA HIS A 202 13.67 4.46 18.28
C HIS A 202 15.19 4.37 18.00
N ALA A 203 15.81 5.43 17.52
CA ALA A 203 17.25 5.48 17.27
C ALA A 203 18.06 5.28 18.55
N ALA A 204 17.65 5.87 19.68
CA ALA A 204 18.30 5.69 20.96
C ALA A 204 18.17 4.25 21.48
N LEU A 205 16.97 3.66 21.39
CA LEU A 205 16.73 2.26 21.77
C LEU A 205 17.51 1.28 20.89
N LEU A 206 17.53 1.53 19.60
CA LEU A 206 18.28 0.73 18.62
C LEU A 206 19.80 0.79 18.90
N THR A 207 20.34 1.97 19.23
CA THR A 207 21.75 2.12 19.61
C THR A 207 22.08 1.40 20.91
N ARG A 208 21.16 1.42 21.87
CA ARG A 208 21.34 0.77 23.18
C ARG A 208 21.28 -0.75 23.15
N HIS A 209 20.36 -1.31 22.35
CA HIS A 209 20.03 -2.74 22.38
C HIS A 209 20.53 -3.50 21.14
N GLY A 210 21.04 -2.80 20.12
CA GLY A 210 21.28 -3.39 18.81
C GLY A 210 19.99 -3.70 18.05
N PRO A 211 20.04 -4.25 16.85
CA PRO A 211 18.85 -4.65 16.11
C PRO A 211 18.30 -6.00 16.59
N CYS A 212 16.98 -6.16 16.63
CA CYS A 212 16.29 -7.45 16.73
C CYS A 212 15.91 -7.97 15.33
N PRO A 213 15.38 -9.21 15.19
CA PRO A 213 14.99 -9.80 13.90
C PRO A 213 13.99 -8.97 13.09
N GLU A 214 13.20 -8.12 13.76
CA GLU A 214 12.23 -7.25 13.11
C GLU A 214 12.84 -6.00 12.46
N HIS A 215 14.12 -5.70 12.70
CA HIS A 215 14.78 -4.57 12.08
C HIS A 215 15.27 -4.92 10.67
N ARG A 216 15.06 -4.00 9.75
CA ARG A 216 15.44 -4.14 8.34
C ARG A 216 16.89 -3.74 8.15
N MET A 217 17.76 -4.70 7.88
CA MET A 217 19.19 -4.52 7.82
C MET A 217 19.68 -3.66 6.64
N ARG A 218 18.86 -3.41 5.63
CA ARG A 218 19.18 -2.47 4.55
C ARG A 218 19.07 -0.99 4.95
N PHE A 219 18.47 -0.69 6.10
CA PHE A 219 18.44 0.68 6.60
C PHE A 219 19.77 1.06 7.26
N VAL A 220 20.33 2.20 6.84
CA VAL A 220 21.67 2.67 7.27
C VAL A 220 21.79 2.79 8.80
N ASN A 221 20.75 3.31 9.47
CA ASN A 221 20.72 3.42 10.93
C ASN A 221 20.74 2.04 11.62
N VAL A 222 20.09 1.04 11.04
CA VAL A 222 20.07 -0.34 11.57
C VAL A 222 21.45 -0.98 11.41
N ARG A 223 22.06 -0.86 10.23
CA ARG A 223 23.42 -1.38 9.97
C ARG A 223 24.43 -0.78 10.93
N ARG A 224 24.39 0.54 11.13
CA ARG A 224 25.27 1.22 12.10
C ARG A 224 25.11 0.69 13.52
N ALA A 225 23.86 0.49 13.96
CA ALA A 225 23.61 -0.08 15.28
C ALA A 225 24.06 -1.55 15.40
N ALA A 226 24.12 -2.29 14.30
CA ALA A 226 24.68 -3.63 14.23
C ALA A 226 26.22 -3.65 14.12
N GLY A 227 26.89 -2.49 14.07
CA GLY A 227 28.34 -2.42 13.86
C GLY A 227 28.78 -2.76 12.43
N LEU A 228 27.89 -2.67 11.44
CA LEU A 228 28.14 -2.98 10.04
C LEU A 228 28.28 -1.69 9.21
N GLU A 229 29.16 -1.72 8.21
CA GLU A 229 29.28 -0.63 7.25
C GLU A 229 27.98 -0.48 6.43
N PRO A 230 27.63 0.76 6.00
CA PRO A 230 26.52 0.97 5.07
C PRO A 230 26.75 0.16 3.79
N GLU A 231 25.67 -0.42 3.23
CA GLU A 231 25.77 -0.99 1.87
C GLU A 231 26.01 0.15 0.87
N PRO A 232 26.87 -0.03 -0.14
CA PRO A 232 26.99 0.93 -1.23
C PRO A 232 25.61 1.08 -1.90
N ASP A 233 25.23 2.31 -2.19
CA ASP A 233 23.91 2.66 -2.76
C ASP A 233 23.87 2.20 -4.22
N VAL A 234 23.39 1.00 -4.48
CA VAL A 234 23.31 0.37 -5.83
C VAL A 234 22.28 1.12 -6.72
N HIS A 235 21.58 2.09 -6.18
CA HIS A 235 20.53 2.82 -6.91
C HIS A 235 20.98 4.15 -7.54
N ASN A 236 22.19 4.62 -7.24
CA ASN A 236 22.68 5.90 -7.79
C ASN A 236 23.34 5.76 -9.16
N ASP A 237 23.76 4.53 -9.55
CA ASP A 237 24.47 4.30 -10.81
C ASP A 237 23.56 4.27 -12.05
N LEU A 238 22.23 4.16 -11.88
CA LEU A 238 21.28 4.12 -13.00
C LEU A 238 20.77 5.51 -13.45
N VAL A 239 21.13 6.59 -12.73
CA VAL A 239 20.68 7.96 -13.07
C VAL A 239 21.76 8.74 -13.81
N GLU A 240 23.03 8.35 -13.79
CA GLU A 240 24.13 9.04 -14.49
C GLU A 240 24.35 8.61 -15.93
N GLU A 241 23.83 7.46 -16.38
CA GLU A 241 23.96 7.03 -17.80
C GLU A 241 22.88 7.58 -18.74
N SER A 242 21.99 8.46 -18.30
CA SER A 242 20.92 9.05 -19.12
C SER A 242 21.01 10.60 -19.22
N ARG A 243 22.23 11.14 -19.22
CA ARG A 243 22.46 12.55 -19.56
C ARG A 243 23.22 12.73 -20.86
#